data_337da3a4fe01a062ddf891012e84a2fe
#
_entry.id   337da3a4fe01a062ddf891012e84a2fe
#
_cell.length_a   1.000
_cell.length_b   1.000
_cell.length_c   1.000
_cell.angle_alpha   90.00
_cell.angle_beta   90.00
_cell.angle_gamma   90.00
#
_symmetry.space_group_name_H-M   'P 1'
#
loop_
_entity.id
_entity.type
_entity.pdbx_description
1 polymer ?
#
loop_
_entity_poly.entity_id
_entity_poly.type
_entity_poly.pdbx_seq_one_letter_code
_entity_poly.pdbx_strand_id
1 'polypeptide(L)'
;MDPAAPALTLRPALDSPERPDWDGAVWIGEVWVGAIEDADRAGRAAGIPVRCRLAGAEGYGRARLLVRADGRPLGFVEIEVSESSVNFGELRRRVAGLRVTEPDRPVRAGPARVAEGNAVPVTVVVCTRDRVSMLRAALRSVLAVDYPSFDVLVVDNAPRTDATRQYVLGLADPRVRLIREPLPGLSRARNTGLSAATGDIVAYTDDDVVVDRHWLSALVDGFGRGPSVSCVSGMVPAGEIRTPAQAYFDRRVGWSDSTDARVFD
;
A
#
# COMPACT_ATOMS: atom_id res chain seq x y z
N MET A 1 39.74 -6.27 -8.90
CA MET A 1 38.41 -6.31 -8.32
C MET A 1 37.47 -5.80 -9.39
N ASP A 2 36.72 -6.70 -10.00
CA ASP A 2 35.72 -6.30 -11.00
C ASP A 2 34.65 -5.43 -10.30
N PRO A 3 34.38 -4.21 -10.78
CA PRO A 3 33.34 -3.40 -10.15
C PRO A 3 32.03 -4.16 -10.22
N ALA A 4 31.41 -4.40 -9.08
CA ALA A 4 30.13 -5.09 -9.03
C ALA A 4 29.16 -4.39 -9.99
N ALA A 5 28.54 -5.16 -10.89
CA ALA A 5 27.58 -4.61 -11.86
C ALA A 5 26.47 -3.86 -11.12
N PRO A 6 26.09 -2.66 -11.57
CA PRO A 6 25.02 -1.89 -10.94
C PRO A 6 23.76 -2.74 -10.90
N ALA A 7 23.19 -2.87 -9.70
CA ALA A 7 22.04 -3.73 -9.45
C ALA A 7 20.88 -2.92 -8.85
N LEU A 8 19.70 -3.07 -9.44
CA LEU A 8 18.45 -2.63 -8.86
C LEU A 8 17.78 -3.86 -8.23
N THR A 9 17.49 -3.82 -6.93
CA THR A 9 16.76 -4.89 -6.25
C THR A 9 15.40 -4.38 -5.80
N LEU A 10 14.33 -5.00 -6.30
CA LEU A 10 12.97 -4.70 -5.92
C LEU A 10 12.49 -5.68 -4.85
N ARG A 11 11.65 -5.20 -3.95
CA ARG A 11 11.07 -6.01 -2.88
C ARG A 11 9.59 -6.27 -3.15
N PRO A 12 9.04 -7.41 -2.68
CA PRO A 12 7.63 -7.68 -2.80
C PRO A 12 6.81 -6.72 -1.94
N ALA A 13 5.56 -6.49 -2.33
CA ALA A 13 4.61 -5.72 -1.54
C ALA A 13 4.28 -6.41 -0.21
N LEU A 14 4.21 -7.74 -0.22
CA LEU A 14 4.07 -8.58 0.96
C LEU A 14 5.17 -9.64 0.98
N ASP A 15 5.84 -9.80 2.12
CA ASP A 15 6.80 -10.88 2.32
C ASP A 15 6.05 -12.21 2.43
N SER A 16 6.29 -13.12 1.49
CA SER A 16 5.78 -14.47 1.52
C SER A 16 6.94 -15.46 1.53
N PRO A 17 7.09 -16.28 2.58
CA PRO A 17 8.25 -17.16 2.73
C PRO A 17 8.22 -18.38 1.79
N GLU A 18 7.06 -18.69 1.20
CA GLU A 18 6.86 -19.88 0.39
C GLU A 18 6.78 -19.55 -1.10
N ARG A 19 7.25 -20.46 -1.94
CA ARG A 19 7.03 -20.37 -3.40
C ARG A 19 5.55 -20.56 -3.73
N PRO A 20 5.05 -19.92 -4.81
CA PRO A 20 3.69 -20.21 -5.26
C PRO A 20 3.61 -21.62 -5.84
N ASP A 21 2.51 -22.33 -5.55
CA ASP A 21 2.21 -23.65 -6.11
C ASP A 21 1.46 -23.56 -7.46
N TRP A 22 1.32 -22.38 -8.01
CA TRP A 22 0.54 -22.13 -9.21
C TRP A 22 1.35 -21.32 -10.24
N ASP A 23 1.49 -21.86 -11.46
CA ASP A 23 2.28 -21.25 -12.55
C ASP A 23 1.76 -19.87 -13.01
N GLY A 24 0.48 -19.57 -12.76
CA GLY A 24 -0.12 -18.28 -13.07
C GLY A 24 0.10 -17.21 -12.01
N ALA A 25 0.87 -17.49 -10.95
CA ALA A 25 1.16 -16.54 -9.90
C ALA A 25 1.92 -15.32 -10.42
N VAL A 26 1.61 -14.16 -9.84
CA VAL A 26 2.23 -12.88 -10.21
C VAL A 26 2.94 -12.30 -8.98
N TRP A 27 4.22 -12.04 -9.11
CA TRP A 27 4.99 -11.32 -8.11
C TRP A 27 4.54 -9.85 -8.08
N ILE A 28 4.16 -9.35 -6.93
CA ILE A 28 3.67 -7.98 -6.76
C ILE A 28 4.70 -7.16 -6.00
N GLY A 29 5.03 -5.99 -6.51
CA GLY A 29 5.94 -5.06 -5.86
C GLY A 29 5.81 -3.65 -6.38
N GLU A 30 6.74 -2.80 -6.01
CA GLU A 30 6.76 -1.41 -6.49
C GLU A 30 8.15 -1.01 -7.01
N VAL A 31 8.15 -0.01 -7.88
CA VAL A 31 9.37 0.59 -8.40
C VAL A 31 9.23 2.10 -8.53
N TRP A 32 10.28 2.82 -8.16
CA TRP A 32 10.35 4.27 -8.25
C TRP A 32 11.07 4.69 -9.55
N VAL A 33 10.51 5.66 -10.26
CA VAL A 33 11.12 6.21 -11.49
C VAL A 33 12.56 6.65 -11.22
N GLY A 34 12.79 7.39 -10.13
CA GLY A 34 14.13 7.84 -9.74
C GLY A 34 15.12 6.68 -9.54
N ALA A 35 14.68 5.55 -8.96
CA ALA A 35 15.56 4.38 -8.78
C ALA A 35 15.94 3.74 -10.13
N ILE A 36 15.05 3.73 -11.11
CA ILE A 36 15.37 3.28 -12.47
C ILE A 36 16.36 4.22 -13.14
N GLU A 37 16.16 5.54 -13.02
CA GLU A 37 17.04 6.55 -13.61
C GLU A 37 18.45 6.50 -13.00
N ASP A 38 18.57 6.34 -11.69
CA ASP A 38 19.84 6.20 -10.99
C ASP A 38 20.57 4.92 -11.41
N ALA A 39 19.86 3.80 -11.50
CA ALA A 39 20.43 2.54 -11.97
C ALA A 39 20.89 2.63 -13.44
N ASP A 40 20.10 3.25 -14.31
CA ASP A 40 20.47 3.47 -15.72
C ASP A 40 21.71 4.35 -15.85
N ARG A 41 21.78 5.43 -15.07
CA ARG A 41 22.95 6.33 -15.02
C ARG A 41 24.20 5.60 -14.56
N ALA A 42 24.09 4.79 -13.50
CA ALA A 42 25.20 3.99 -13.00
C ALA A 42 25.68 2.96 -14.03
N GLY A 43 24.74 2.27 -14.71
CA GLY A 43 25.06 1.31 -15.77
C GLY A 43 25.78 1.94 -16.95
N ARG A 44 25.35 3.10 -17.41
CA ARG A 44 26.01 3.86 -18.49
C ARG A 44 27.42 4.33 -18.08
N ALA A 45 27.56 4.84 -16.87
CA ALA A 45 28.87 5.31 -16.37
C ALA A 45 29.88 4.15 -16.25
N ALA A 46 29.41 2.96 -15.88
CA ALA A 46 30.25 1.77 -15.76
C ALA A 46 30.47 1.03 -17.10
N GLY A 47 29.67 1.33 -18.14
CA GLY A 47 29.65 0.57 -19.39
C GLY A 47 29.14 -0.87 -19.24
N ILE A 48 28.34 -1.15 -18.20
CA ILE A 48 27.89 -2.50 -17.83
C ILE A 48 26.34 -2.51 -17.77
N PRO A 49 25.68 -3.57 -18.26
CA PRO A 49 24.24 -3.71 -18.15
C PRO A 49 23.77 -3.75 -16.69
N VAL A 50 22.68 -3.03 -16.39
CA VAL A 50 22.04 -3.07 -15.08
C VAL A 50 21.33 -4.40 -14.89
N ARG A 51 21.54 -5.05 -13.73
CA ARG A 51 20.78 -6.23 -13.30
C ARG A 51 19.62 -5.79 -12.42
N CYS A 52 18.38 -6.13 -12.81
CA CYS A 52 17.19 -5.88 -11.99
C CYS A 52 16.69 -7.20 -11.38
N ARG A 53 16.88 -7.36 -10.08
CA ARG A 53 16.49 -8.55 -9.32
C ARG A 53 15.21 -8.30 -8.53
N LEU A 54 14.42 -9.34 -8.38
CA LEU A 54 13.23 -9.35 -7.55
C LEU A 54 13.48 -10.26 -6.34
N ALA A 55 13.44 -9.70 -5.15
CA ALA A 55 13.59 -10.47 -3.93
C ALA A 55 12.38 -11.40 -3.71
N GLY A 56 12.62 -12.67 -3.39
CA GLY A 56 11.55 -13.64 -3.15
C GLY A 56 10.70 -13.96 -4.39
N ALA A 57 11.27 -13.83 -5.60
CA ALA A 57 10.54 -14.11 -6.85
C ALA A 57 10.75 -15.54 -7.39
N GLU A 58 11.29 -16.45 -6.57
CA GLU A 58 11.46 -17.84 -6.94
C GLU A 58 10.10 -18.51 -7.22
N GLY A 59 9.96 -19.07 -8.42
CA GLY A 59 8.73 -19.74 -8.85
C GLY A 59 7.69 -18.83 -9.52
N TYR A 60 7.98 -17.53 -9.63
CA TYR A 60 7.14 -16.61 -10.38
C TYR A 60 7.63 -16.44 -11.83
N GLY A 61 6.72 -16.55 -12.80
CA GLY A 61 7.00 -16.27 -14.22
C GLY A 61 6.67 -14.83 -14.63
N ARG A 62 5.95 -14.08 -13.82
CA ARG A 62 5.53 -12.69 -14.09
C ARG A 62 5.60 -11.83 -12.83
N ALA A 63 5.83 -10.54 -13.05
CA ALA A 63 5.73 -9.53 -12.01
C ALA A 63 4.79 -8.40 -12.45
N ARG A 64 4.04 -7.84 -11.50
CA ARG A 64 3.29 -6.60 -11.62
C ARG A 64 3.90 -5.59 -10.66
N LEU A 65 4.34 -4.46 -11.20
CA LEU A 65 5.01 -3.40 -10.45
C LEU A 65 4.14 -2.17 -10.43
N LEU A 66 3.81 -1.67 -9.24
CA LEU A 66 3.30 -0.32 -9.07
C LEU A 66 4.44 0.66 -9.31
N VAL A 67 4.32 1.48 -10.34
CA VAL A 67 5.31 2.53 -10.65
C VAL A 67 4.95 3.80 -9.91
N ARG A 68 5.94 4.39 -9.27
CA ARG A 68 5.79 5.63 -8.51
C ARG A 68 6.76 6.71 -8.97
N ALA A 69 6.30 7.96 -8.98
CA ALA A 69 7.14 9.15 -9.10
C ALA A 69 6.68 10.21 -8.10
N ASP A 70 7.61 10.88 -7.45
CA ASP A 70 7.35 11.97 -6.50
C ASP A 70 6.29 11.62 -5.42
N GLY A 71 6.32 10.39 -4.92
CA GLY A 71 5.39 9.89 -3.92
C GLY A 71 4.02 9.46 -4.46
N ARG A 72 3.79 9.53 -5.78
CA ARG A 72 2.49 9.22 -6.41
C ARG A 72 2.54 7.96 -7.26
N PRO A 73 1.46 7.19 -7.31
CA PRO A 73 1.33 6.10 -8.27
C PRO A 73 1.13 6.67 -9.68
N LEU A 74 1.89 6.14 -10.66
CA LEU A 74 1.74 6.47 -12.08
C LEU A 74 0.95 5.41 -12.84
N GLY A 75 0.96 4.16 -12.39
CA GLY A 75 0.33 3.04 -13.05
C GLY A 75 1.02 1.73 -12.73
N PHE A 76 0.62 0.68 -13.44
CA PHE A 76 1.19 -0.64 -13.29
C PHE A 76 1.94 -1.06 -14.55
N VAL A 77 3.03 -1.78 -14.33
CA VAL A 77 3.79 -2.46 -15.39
C VAL A 77 3.80 -3.94 -15.09
N GLU A 78 3.36 -4.76 -16.05
CA GLU A 78 3.56 -6.21 -16.01
C GLU A 78 4.79 -6.57 -16.84
N ILE A 79 5.61 -7.48 -16.33
CA ILE A 79 6.87 -7.89 -16.98
C ILE A 79 7.16 -9.36 -16.69
N GLU A 80 7.79 -10.05 -17.64
CA GLU A 80 8.24 -11.43 -17.45
C GLU A 80 9.38 -11.52 -16.45
N VAL A 81 9.37 -12.58 -15.64
CA VAL A 81 10.40 -12.90 -14.64
C VAL A 81 11.15 -14.14 -15.10
N SER A 82 12.46 -14.06 -15.12
CA SER A 82 13.35 -15.19 -15.36
C SER A 82 14.46 -15.20 -14.31
N GLU A 83 14.65 -16.33 -13.63
CA GLU A 83 15.67 -16.48 -12.58
C GLU A 83 15.61 -15.36 -11.52
N SER A 84 14.41 -15.05 -11.03
CA SER A 84 14.15 -13.95 -10.07
C SER A 84 14.67 -12.60 -10.54
N SER A 85 14.70 -12.36 -11.84
CA SER A 85 15.16 -11.12 -12.47
C SER A 85 14.23 -10.70 -13.60
N VAL A 86 14.24 -9.42 -13.91
CA VAL A 86 13.52 -8.85 -15.05
C VAL A 86 14.49 -8.14 -16.00
N ASN A 87 14.14 -8.06 -17.27
CA ASN A 87 14.91 -7.30 -18.24
C ASN A 87 14.82 -5.80 -17.94
N PHE A 88 15.94 -5.19 -17.52
CA PHE A 88 15.98 -3.79 -17.12
C PHE A 88 15.64 -2.83 -18.27
N GLY A 89 16.08 -3.13 -19.48
CA GLY A 89 15.80 -2.32 -20.67
C GLY A 89 14.29 -2.33 -21.01
N GLU A 90 13.64 -3.47 -20.84
CA GLU A 90 12.19 -3.60 -21.02
C GLU A 90 11.43 -2.86 -19.91
N LEU A 91 11.82 -3.05 -18.65
CA LEU A 91 11.23 -2.33 -17.51
C LEU A 91 11.28 -0.82 -17.75
N ARG A 92 12.45 -0.29 -18.11
CA ARG A 92 12.63 1.14 -18.39
C ARG A 92 11.71 1.62 -19.53
N ARG A 93 11.60 0.88 -20.64
CA ARG A 93 10.71 1.25 -21.74
C ARG A 93 9.25 1.25 -21.35
N ARG A 94 8.79 0.22 -20.58
CA ARG A 94 7.40 0.14 -20.10
C ARG A 94 7.07 1.28 -19.14
N VAL A 95 7.97 1.60 -18.22
CA VAL A 95 7.81 2.73 -17.29
C VAL A 95 7.77 4.06 -18.03
N ALA A 96 8.64 4.27 -19.01
CA ALA A 96 8.62 5.49 -19.85
C ALA A 96 7.34 5.61 -20.69
N GLY A 97 6.65 4.52 -20.94
CA GLY A 97 5.36 4.50 -21.66
C GLY A 97 4.15 4.85 -20.79
N LEU A 98 4.31 4.89 -19.46
CA LEU A 98 3.26 5.34 -18.57
C LEU A 98 3.09 6.85 -18.73
N ARG A 99 1.86 7.27 -19.01
CA ARG A 99 1.54 8.70 -19.10
C ARG A 99 1.48 9.27 -17.68
N VAL A 100 2.23 10.32 -17.45
CA VAL A 100 1.99 11.19 -16.30
C VAL A 100 0.72 11.97 -16.62
N THR A 101 -0.40 11.52 -16.12
CA THR A 101 -1.65 12.31 -16.19
C THR A 101 -1.47 13.46 -15.22
N GLU A 102 -1.33 14.68 -15.75
CA GLU A 102 -1.39 15.86 -14.88
C GLU A 102 -2.77 15.89 -14.22
N PRO A 103 -2.83 15.99 -12.89
CA PRO A 103 -4.12 16.09 -12.22
C PRO A 103 -4.83 17.35 -12.71
N ASP A 104 -6.14 17.26 -12.94
CA ASP A 104 -7.03 18.34 -13.42
C ASP A 104 -6.98 19.63 -12.56
N ARG A 105 -6.38 19.55 -11.41
CA ARG A 105 -5.94 20.67 -10.56
C ARG A 105 -4.55 20.36 -10.02
N PRO A 106 -3.66 21.35 -9.93
CA PRO A 106 -2.37 21.14 -9.30
C PRO A 106 -2.61 20.67 -7.86
N VAL A 107 -2.51 19.37 -7.64
CA VAL A 107 -2.32 18.83 -6.30
C VAL A 107 -0.98 19.40 -5.86
N ARG A 108 -0.95 20.16 -4.78
CA ARG A 108 0.29 20.69 -4.23
C ARG A 108 1.32 19.56 -4.20
N ALA A 109 2.45 19.77 -4.86
CA ALA A 109 3.52 18.82 -4.97
C ALA A 109 4.06 18.51 -3.56
N GLY A 110 4.03 17.24 -3.20
CA GLY A 110 4.43 16.76 -1.88
C GLY A 110 3.26 16.61 -0.91
N PRO A 111 3.41 15.79 0.14
CA PRO A 111 2.49 15.82 1.24
C PRO A 111 2.36 17.28 1.64
N ALA A 112 1.12 17.78 1.78
CA ALA A 112 0.94 19.07 2.41
C ALA A 112 1.83 19.02 3.63
N ARG A 113 2.85 19.89 3.70
CA ARG A 113 3.56 20.09 4.96
C ARG A 113 2.51 20.60 5.90
N VAL A 114 1.83 19.66 6.53
CA VAL A 114 1.04 19.95 7.71
C VAL A 114 2.09 20.46 8.68
N ALA A 115 2.16 21.81 8.82
CA ALA A 115 3.08 22.40 9.77
C ALA A 115 2.80 21.71 11.09
N GLU A 116 3.87 21.27 11.77
CA GLU A 116 3.75 20.72 13.12
C GLU A 116 2.89 21.70 13.93
N GLY A 117 1.72 21.25 14.37
CA GLY A 117 0.73 22.05 15.09
C GLY A 117 -0.60 22.30 14.38
N ASN A 118 -0.75 22.00 13.07
CA ASN A 118 -1.99 22.23 12.28
C ASN A 118 -2.48 20.96 11.55
N ALA A 119 -2.00 19.77 11.92
CA ALA A 119 -2.45 18.52 11.33
C ALA A 119 -3.88 18.21 11.78
N VAL A 120 -4.76 17.93 10.82
CA VAL A 120 -6.12 17.48 11.09
C VAL A 120 -6.08 16.15 11.84
N PRO A 121 -6.68 16.03 13.04
CA PRO A 121 -6.68 14.78 13.78
C PRO A 121 -7.42 13.68 13.01
N VAL A 122 -6.80 12.50 12.88
CA VAL A 122 -7.38 11.34 12.18
C VAL A 122 -7.52 10.18 13.14
N THR A 123 -8.71 9.56 13.23
CA THR A 123 -8.86 8.25 13.85
C THR A 123 -8.88 7.16 12.78
N VAL A 124 -7.89 6.27 12.82
CA VAL A 124 -7.86 5.08 11.96
C VAL A 124 -8.66 3.96 12.61
N VAL A 125 -9.72 3.50 11.97
CA VAL A 125 -10.57 2.40 12.45
C VAL A 125 -10.21 1.12 11.72
N VAL A 126 -9.80 0.09 12.47
CA VAL A 126 -9.50 -1.26 11.97
C VAL A 126 -10.46 -2.25 12.61
N CYS A 127 -11.39 -2.80 11.82
CA CYS A 127 -12.29 -3.84 12.29
C CYS A 127 -11.66 -5.22 12.06
N THR A 128 -11.70 -6.07 13.09
CA THR A 128 -11.16 -7.43 12.99
C THR A 128 -12.05 -8.44 13.72
N ARG A 129 -11.92 -9.71 13.35
CA ARG A 129 -12.59 -10.82 14.03
C ARG A 129 -11.74 -12.08 13.95
N ASP A 130 -11.15 -12.50 15.08
CA ASP A 130 -10.38 -13.75 15.19
C ASP A 130 -9.22 -13.89 14.16
N ARG A 131 -8.61 -12.76 13.68
CA ARG A 131 -7.61 -12.72 12.60
C ARG A 131 -6.33 -12.00 13.02
N VAL A 132 -5.80 -12.32 14.21
CA VAL A 132 -4.64 -11.62 14.82
C VAL A 132 -3.40 -11.63 13.90
N SER A 133 -3.16 -12.69 13.14
CA SER A 133 -2.00 -12.77 12.23
C SER A 133 -2.04 -11.68 11.16
N MET A 134 -3.20 -11.44 10.55
CA MET A 134 -3.41 -10.40 9.56
C MET A 134 -3.39 -9.01 10.19
N LEU A 135 -4.11 -8.84 11.30
CA LEU A 135 -4.11 -7.60 12.08
C LEU A 135 -2.69 -7.12 12.44
N ARG A 136 -1.75 -8.03 12.71
CA ARG A 136 -0.35 -7.70 12.99
C ARG A 136 0.32 -6.95 11.84
N ALA A 137 0.12 -7.41 10.61
CA ALA A 137 0.69 -6.78 9.42
C ALA A 137 0.03 -5.42 9.15
N ALA A 138 -1.31 -5.36 9.24
CA ALA A 138 -2.08 -4.14 9.07
C ALA A 138 -1.66 -3.07 10.09
N LEU A 139 -1.66 -3.37 11.39
CA LEU A 139 -1.28 -2.41 12.43
C LEU A 139 0.18 -1.96 12.32
N ARG A 140 1.09 -2.84 11.93
CA ARG A 140 2.49 -2.46 11.70
C ARG A 140 2.59 -1.39 10.61
N SER A 141 1.86 -1.54 9.50
CA SER A 141 1.86 -0.55 8.41
C SER A 141 1.19 0.75 8.83
N VAL A 142 0.05 0.69 9.53
CA VAL A 142 -0.66 1.87 10.03
C VAL A 142 0.19 2.67 11.02
N LEU A 143 0.87 2.00 11.96
CA LEU A 143 1.72 2.67 12.95
C LEU A 143 3.01 3.26 12.35
N ALA A 144 3.40 2.82 11.14
CA ALA A 144 4.53 3.35 10.39
C ALA A 144 4.16 4.49 9.43
N VAL A 145 2.90 4.92 9.40
CA VAL A 145 2.44 6.04 8.55
C VAL A 145 3.12 7.35 8.97
N ASP A 146 3.54 8.10 7.96
CA ASP A 146 4.16 9.42 8.13
C ASP A 146 3.08 10.51 8.21
N TYR A 147 2.41 10.57 9.35
CA TYR A 147 1.39 11.57 9.66
C TYR A 147 1.44 11.94 11.15
N PRO A 148 1.48 13.23 11.51
CA PRO A 148 1.81 13.63 12.88
C PRO A 148 0.65 13.53 13.89
N SER A 149 -0.61 13.47 13.44
CA SER A 149 -1.78 13.56 14.31
C SER A 149 -2.79 12.46 14.02
N PHE A 150 -2.57 11.25 14.55
CA PHE A 150 -3.54 10.16 14.43
C PHE A 150 -3.54 9.24 15.64
N ASP A 151 -4.68 8.60 15.83
CA ASP A 151 -4.86 7.45 16.73
C ASP A 151 -5.46 6.28 15.96
N VAL A 152 -5.35 5.08 16.52
CA VAL A 152 -5.82 3.84 15.93
C VAL A 152 -6.84 3.20 16.87
N LEU A 153 -8.03 2.95 16.35
CA LEU A 153 -9.10 2.27 17.06
C LEU A 153 -9.34 0.88 16.46
N VAL A 154 -8.90 -0.14 17.17
CA VAL A 154 -9.19 -1.53 16.81
C VAL A 154 -10.56 -1.92 17.34
N VAL A 155 -11.45 -2.35 16.46
CA VAL A 155 -12.77 -2.87 16.82
C VAL A 155 -12.76 -4.38 16.73
N ASP A 156 -12.78 -5.05 17.89
CA ASP A 156 -12.82 -6.52 18.01
C ASP A 156 -14.27 -7.00 17.90
N ASN A 157 -14.66 -7.46 16.72
CA ASN A 157 -16.06 -7.77 16.38
C ASN A 157 -16.44 -9.20 16.74
N ALA A 158 -17.31 -9.36 17.73
CA ALA A 158 -17.81 -10.65 18.19
C ALA A 158 -16.72 -11.73 18.31
N PRO A 159 -15.61 -11.45 19.05
CA PRO A 159 -14.48 -12.35 19.12
C PRO A 159 -14.84 -13.64 19.86
N ARG A 160 -14.27 -14.76 19.43
CA ARG A 160 -14.38 -16.07 20.08
C ARG A 160 -13.33 -16.28 21.15
N THR A 161 -12.24 -15.52 21.07
CA THR A 161 -11.10 -15.61 22.00
C THR A 161 -10.62 -14.20 22.37
N ASP A 162 -9.79 -14.09 23.39
CA ASP A 162 -9.14 -12.84 23.79
C ASP A 162 -7.82 -12.55 23.05
N ALA A 163 -7.50 -13.29 21.98
CA ALA A 163 -6.23 -13.18 21.28
C ALA A 163 -6.00 -11.78 20.69
N THR A 164 -7.01 -11.15 20.08
CA THR A 164 -6.95 -9.77 19.58
C THR A 164 -6.65 -8.80 20.73
N ARG A 165 -7.38 -8.94 21.83
CA ARG A 165 -7.20 -8.09 23.00
C ARG A 165 -5.80 -8.21 23.59
N GLN A 166 -5.31 -9.45 23.77
CA GLN A 166 -3.96 -9.70 24.29
C GLN A 166 -2.90 -9.09 23.40
N TYR A 167 -3.05 -9.25 22.09
CA TYR A 167 -2.12 -8.68 21.11
C TYR A 167 -2.11 -7.14 21.17
N VAL A 168 -3.26 -6.49 21.12
CA VAL A 168 -3.34 -5.02 21.12
C VAL A 168 -2.80 -4.43 22.42
N LEU A 169 -3.14 -5.01 23.57
CA LEU A 169 -2.59 -4.57 24.85
C LEU A 169 -1.07 -4.78 24.94
N GLY A 170 -0.56 -5.86 24.32
CA GLY A 170 0.88 -6.14 24.26
C GLY A 170 1.69 -5.20 23.35
N LEU A 171 1.05 -4.42 22.47
CA LEU A 171 1.73 -3.41 21.64
C LEU A 171 2.30 -2.27 22.49
N ALA A 172 1.64 -1.94 23.60
CA ALA A 172 2.01 -0.83 24.49
C ALA A 172 2.23 0.51 23.74
N ASP A 173 1.55 0.72 22.60
CA ASP A 173 1.58 1.98 21.85
C ASP A 173 0.41 2.86 22.28
N PRO A 174 0.67 4.08 22.82
CA PRO A 174 -0.39 4.96 23.34
C PRO A 174 -1.38 5.42 22.28
N ARG A 175 -1.03 5.33 21.00
CA ARG A 175 -1.92 5.68 19.89
C ARG A 175 -2.99 4.60 19.65
N VAL A 176 -2.82 3.37 20.17
CA VAL A 176 -3.71 2.25 19.85
C VAL A 176 -4.71 2.02 20.96
N ARG A 177 -5.99 2.09 20.63
CA ARG A 177 -7.11 1.77 21.52
C ARG A 177 -7.88 0.55 21.00
N LEU A 178 -8.45 -0.24 21.91
CA LEU A 178 -9.31 -1.38 21.58
C LEU A 178 -10.71 -1.18 22.13
N ILE A 179 -11.71 -1.43 21.32
CA ILE A 179 -13.09 -1.58 21.75
C ILE A 179 -13.66 -2.91 21.26
N ARG A 180 -14.70 -3.40 21.92
CA ARG A 180 -15.38 -4.65 21.57
C ARG A 180 -16.78 -4.33 21.04
N GLU A 181 -17.11 -4.89 19.87
CA GLU A 181 -18.48 -4.95 19.36
C GLU A 181 -18.99 -6.37 19.54
N PRO A 182 -19.93 -6.62 20.47
CA PRO A 182 -20.37 -7.97 20.82
C PRO A 182 -21.21 -8.66 19.72
N LEU A 183 -21.89 -7.89 18.88
CA LEU A 183 -22.74 -8.44 17.83
C LEU A 183 -21.96 -8.58 16.52
N PRO A 184 -22.06 -9.74 15.85
CA PRO A 184 -21.34 -9.96 14.60
C PRO A 184 -21.85 -9.05 13.47
N GLY A 185 -20.95 -8.56 12.64
CA GLY A 185 -21.25 -7.80 11.43
C GLY A 185 -20.28 -6.64 11.22
N LEU A 186 -19.68 -6.59 10.03
CA LEU A 186 -18.69 -5.56 9.67
C LEU A 186 -19.26 -4.14 9.76
N SER A 187 -20.49 -3.93 9.26
CA SER A 187 -21.16 -2.62 9.34
C SER A 187 -21.39 -2.18 10.80
N ARG A 188 -21.72 -3.13 11.70
CA ARG A 188 -21.85 -2.83 13.14
C ARG A 188 -20.50 -2.41 13.72
N ALA A 189 -19.45 -3.19 13.45
CA ALA A 189 -18.12 -2.87 13.90
C ALA A 189 -17.65 -1.49 13.40
N ARG A 190 -17.91 -1.17 12.12
CA ARG A 190 -17.60 0.16 11.56
C ARG A 190 -18.38 1.28 12.26
N ASN A 191 -19.68 1.08 12.53
CA ASN A 191 -20.50 2.06 13.25
C ASN A 191 -20.03 2.24 14.70
N THR A 192 -19.66 1.15 15.38
CA THR A 192 -19.08 1.20 16.73
C THR A 192 -17.76 1.97 16.71
N GLY A 193 -16.91 1.73 15.71
CA GLY A 193 -15.69 2.50 15.48
C GLY A 193 -15.95 3.98 15.23
N LEU A 194 -16.92 4.31 14.37
CA LEU A 194 -17.32 5.69 14.07
C LEU A 194 -17.77 6.43 15.34
N SER A 195 -18.61 5.79 16.14
CA SER A 195 -19.14 6.40 17.36
C SER A 195 -18.07 6.64 18.44
N ALA A 196 -16.96 5.89 18.40
CA ALA A 196 -15.86 6.00 19.36
C ALA A 196 -14.64 6.77 18.81
N ALA A 197 -14.68 7.18 17.54
CA ALA A 197 -13.64 7.99 16.93
C ALA A 197 -13.60 9.39 17.53
N THR A 198 -12.40 9.94 17.68
CA THR A 198 -12.15 11.25 18.29
C THR A 198 -11.51 12.24 17.31
N GLY A 199 -11.02 11.76 16.18
CA GLY A 199 -10.46 12.61 15.12
C GLY A 199 -11.53 13.31 14.29
N ASP A 200 -11.17 14.41 13.65
CA ASP A 200 -12.03 15.15 12.72
C ASP A 200 -12.29 14.35 11.43
N ILE A 201 -11.37 13.44 11.09
CA ILE A 201 -11.47 12.50 9.97
C ILE A 201 -11.44 11.09 10.52
N VAL A 202 -12.34 10.23 10.02
CA VAL A 202 -12.30 8.79 10.30
C VAL A 202 -11.81 8.07 9.05
N ALA A 203 -10.64 7.40 9.17
CA ALA A 203 -10.05 6.61 8.11
C ALA A 203 -10.29 5.12 8.38
N TYR A 204 -10.94 4.41 7.46
CA TYR A 204 -11.15 2.98 7.56
C TYR A 204 -10.12 2.21 6.76
N THR A 205 -9.58 1.14 7.35
CA THR A 205 -8.81 0.11 6.63
C THR A 205 -9.19 -1.26 7.17
N ASP A 206 -8.99 -2.31 6.38
CA ASP A 206 -9.29 -3.68 6.78
C ASP A 206 -8.07 -4.31 7.48
N ASP A 207 -8.30 -5.40 8.22
CA ASP A 207 -7.26 -6.09 9.00
C ASP A 207 -6.29 -6.93 8.16
N ASP A 208 -6.50 -7.02 6.84
CA ASP A 208 -5.68 -7.71 5.84
C ASP A 208 -5.08 -6.74 4.78
N VAL A 209 -5.08 -5.45 5.06
CA VAL A 209 -4.52 -4.41 4.19
C VAL A 209 -3.21 -3.88 4.77
N VAL A 210 -2.22 -3.69 3.92
CA VAL A 210 -0.98 -2.94 4.24
C VAL A 210 -1.08 -1.56 3.61
N VAL A 211 -1.08 -0.52 4.45
CA VAL A 211 -1.22 0.86 3.98
C VAL A 211 0.12 1.47 3.60
N ASP A 212 0.09 2.40 2.65
CA ASP A 212 1.25 3.22 2.27
C ASP A 212 1.64 4.18 3.39
N ARG A 213 2.94 4.48 3.54
CA ARG A 213 3.41 5.42 4.58
C ARG A 213 2.82 6.83 4.46
N HIS A 214 2.40 7.26 3.27
CA HIS A 214 1.77 8.55 3.01
C HIS A 214 0.25 8.46 2.87
N TRP A 215 -0.35 7.33 3.25
CA TRP A 215 -1.77 7.08 3.10
C TRP A 215 -2.64 8.15 3.76
N LEU A 216 -2.40 8.49 5.03
CA LEU A 216 -3.20 9.49 5.75
C LEU A 216 -3.00 10.89 5.18
N SER A 217 -1.77 11.27 4.84
CA SER A 217 -1.51 12.56 4.18
C SER A 217 -2.30 12.69 2.89
N ALA A 218 -2.30 11.63 2.06
CA ALA A 218 -3.01 11.63 0.79
C ALA A 218 -4.54 11.69 0.97
N LEU A 219 -5.10 11.01 1.98
CA LEU A 219 -6.52 11.10 2.31
C LEU A 219 -6.91 12.52 2.75
N VAL A 220 -6.14 13.11 3.66
CA VAL A 220 -6.39 14.47 4.14
C VAL A 220 -6.29 15.48 3.00
N ASP A 221 -5.29 15.37 2.14
CA ASP A 221 -5.14 16.21 0.94
C ASP A 221 -6.34 16.08 -0.01
N GLY A 222 -6.95 14.89 -0.07
CA GLY A 222 -8.14 14.63 -0.85
C GLY A 222 -9.33 15.52 -0.47
N PHE A 223 -9.53 15.78 0.81
CA PHE A 223 -10.59 16.68 1.30
C PHE A 223 -10.39 18.14 0.87
N GLY A 224 -9.13 18.53 0.64
CA GLY A 224 -8.80 19.89 0.15
C GLY A 224 -9.16 20.14 -1.33
N ARG A 225 -9.67 19.13 -2.06
CA ARG A 225 -10.03 19.28 -3.49
C ARG A 225 -11.31 20.06 -3.74
N GLY A 226 -12.15 20.19 -2.74
CA GLY A 226 -13.38 21.00 -2.82
C GLY A 226 -14.10 21.08 -1.49
N PRO A 227 -14.90 22.14 -1.28
CA PRO A 227 -15.60 22.35 -0.01
C PRO A 227 -16.72 21.33 0.26
N SER A 228 -17.18 20.62 -0.78
CA SER A 228 -18.23 19.58 -0.67
C SER A 228 -17.65 18.16 -0.57
N VAL A 229 -16.32 17.98 -0.63
CA VAL A 229 -15.73 16.64 -0.49
C VAL A 229 -15.92 16.14 0.94
N SER A 230 -16.77 15.14 1.10
CA SER A 230 -17.10 14.51 2.39
C SER A 230 -16.58 13.09 2.54
N CYS A 231 -16.09 12.49 1.45
CA CYS A 231 -15.48 11.17 1.45
C CYS A 231 -14.32 11.12 0.47
N VAL A 232 -13.23 10.46 0.89
CA VAL A 232 -12.04 10.22 0.06
C VAL A 232 -11.72 8.73 0.11
N SER A 233 -11.55 8.11 -1.05
CA SER A 233 -11.08 6.72 -1.14
C SER A 233 -9.75 6.64 -1.89
N GLY A 234 -8.93 5.67 -1.52
CA GLY A 234 -7.66 5.38 -2.19
C GLY A 234 -7.76 4.17 -3.12
N MET A 235 -6.70 3.96 -3.88
CA MET A 235 -6.49 2.75 -4.68
C MET A 235 -6.12 1.58 -3.75
N VAL A 236 -6.68 0.39 -4.02
CA VAL A 236 -6.41 -0.83 -3.27
C VAL A 236 -5.90 -1.92 -4.23
N PRO A 237 -4.63 -1.90 -4.60
CA PRO A 237 -4.06 -2.94 -5.45
C PRO A 237 -3.87 -4.25 -4.67
N ALA A 238 -3.86 -5.37 -5.42
CA ALA A 238 -3.51 -6.66 -4.83
C ALA A 238 -2.09 -6.61 -4.24
N GLY A 239 -1.93 -7.06 -3.00
CA GLY A 239 -0.62 -7.21 -2.37
C GLY A 239 0.08 -8.51 -2.76
N GLU A 240 -0.68 -9.54 -3.16
CA GLU A 240 -0.18 -10.80 -3.70
C GLU A 240 -1.19 -11.44 -4.66
N ILE A 241 -0.71 -12.18 -5.66
CA ILE A 241 -1.52 -13.02 -6.54
C ILE A 241 -0.81 -14.37 -6.68
N ARG A 242 -1.16 -15.32 -5.80
CA ARG A 242 -0.52 -16.64 -5.71
C ARG A 242 -1.45 -17.79 -6.05
N THR A 243 -2.75 -17.53 -6.11
CA THR A 243 -3.77 -18.55 -6.38
C THR A 243 -4.70 -18.12 -7.52
N PRO A 244 -5.34 -19.10 -8.21
CA PRO A 244 -6.36 -18.80 -9.21
C PRO A 244 -7.51 -17.94 -8.67
N ALA A 245 -7.89 -18.14 -7.41
CA ALA A 245 -8.97 -17.36 -6.76
C ALA A 245 -8.59 -15.89 -6.59
N GLN A 246 -7.36 -15.61 -6.11
CA GLN A 246 -6.86 -14.23 -6.01
C GLN A 246 -6.77 -13.57 -7.39
N ALA A 247 -6.28 -14.27 -8.42
CA ALA A 247 -6.21 -13.74 -9.77
C ALA A 247 -7.60 -13.50 -10.40
N TYR A 248 -8.58 -14.35 -10.09
CA TYR A 248 -9.96 -14.13 -10.52
C TYR A 248 -10.55 -12.89 -9.87
N PHE A 249 -10.36 -12.73 -8.56
CA PHE A 249 -10.85 -11.58 -7.79
C PHE A 249 -10.21 -10.28 -8.30
N ASP A 250 -8.90 -10.24 -8.43
CA ASP A 250 -8.14 -9.08 -8.89
C ASP A 250 -8.64 -8.57 -10.26
N ARG A 251 -8.95 -9.49 -11.19
CA ARG A 251 -9.50 -9.12 -12.52
C ARG A 251 -10.96 -8.64 -12.50
N ARG A 252 -11.71 -8.98 -11.46
CA ARG A 252 -13.14 -8.65 -11.36
C ARG A 252 -13.41 -7.39 -10.57
N VAL A 253 -12.52 -7.04 -9.67
CA VAL A 253 -12.69 -5.92 -8.76
C VAL A 253 -11.76 -4.80 -9.20
N GLY A 254 -12.33 -3.78 -9.84
CA GLY A 254 -11.59 -2.64 -10.41
C GLY A 254 -11.08 -1.62 -9.36
N TRP A 255 -10.64 -2.06 -8.18
CA TRP A 255 -10.16 -1.16 -7.12
C TRP A 255 -8.81 -0.51 -7.42
N SER A 256 -8.14 -0.96 -8.46
CA SER A 256 -6.85 -0.44 -8.92
C SER A 256 -6.83 -0.01 -10.39
N ASP A 257 -8.00 0.11 -11.05
CA ASP A 257 -8.10 0.35 -12.49
C ASP A 257 -7.63 1.74 -12.91
N SER A 258 -7.54 2.69 -12.00
CA SER A 258 -7.09 4.05 -12.29
C SER A 258 -6.20 4.59 -11.19
N THR A 259 -5.12 5.25 -11.60
CA THR A 259 -4.28 6.08 -10.73
C THR A 259 -4.70 7.56 -10.74
N ASP A 260 -5.71 7.91 -11.54
CA ASP A 260 -6.23 9.27 -11.65
C ASP A 260 -7.14 9.61 -10.48
N ALA A 261 -6.85 10.71 -9.82
CA ALA A 261 -7.72 11.20 -8.78
C ALA A 261 -8.89 11.99 -9.38
N ARG A 262 -10.12 11.60 -9.01
CA ARG A 262 -11.38 12.18 -9.49
C ARG A 262 -12.23 12.63 -8.32
N VAL A 263 -13.01 13.69 -8.54
CA VAL A 263 -14.09 14.10 -7.64
C VAL A 263 -15.40 13.62 -8.29
N PHE A 264 -16.21 12.94 -7.51
CA PHE A 264 -17.55 12.49 -7.91
C PHE A 264 -18.58 13.35 -7.17
N ASP A 265 -19.61 13.84 -7.88
CA ASP A 265 -20.75 14.56 -7.34
C ASP A 265 -21.85 13.59 -6.86
#